data_df38d2ea80b41e277e5b604bddf3795a
#
_entry.id   df38d2ea80b41e277e5b604bddf3795a
#
_cell.length_a   1.000
_cell.length_b   1.000
_cell.length_c   1.000
_cell.angle_alpha   90.00
_cell.angle_beta   90.00
_cell.angle_gamma   90.00
#
_symmetry.space_group_name_H-M   'P 1'
#
loop_
_entity.id
_entity.type
_entity.pdbx_description
1 polymer ?
#
loop_
_entity_poly.entity_id
_entity_poly.type
_entity_poly.pdbx_seq_one_letter_code
_entity_poly.pdbx_strand_id
1 'polypeptide(L)'
;MKRKQLLIGSLMFLLLGVSVLVVAQANRPYKNGSVWTIAFIRMRPGMDSAYLNYLATDWKKNQEALKREGLILSYKVLTTEAHGSNDFNVMLMTEFKDLATMEANSAKAEKVSQQVVGDDEKQRQGYRDRLEIREVLQNRLARQIVLEP
;
A
#
# COMPACT_ATOMS: atom_id res chain seq x y z
N MET A 1 12.30 28.98 50.05
CA MET A 1 12.21 27.52 50.05
C MET A 1 10.95 26.97 49.36
N LYS A 2 9.77 27.62 49.42
CA LYS A 2 8.51 27.08 48.83
C LYS A 2 8.49 27.01 47.28
N ARG A 3 9.18 27.90 46.56
CA ARG A 3 9.20 27.87 45.06
C ARG A 3 10.00 26.72 44.45
N LYS A 4 11.05 26.23 45.10
CA LYS A 4 11.87 25.10 44.62
C LYS A 4 11.14 23.76 44.77
N GLN A 5 10.30 23.62 45.79
CA GLN A 5 9.50 22.41 46.00
C GLN A 5 8.37 22.27 44.96
N LEU A 6 7.78 23.40 44.48
CA LEU A 6 6.74 23.36 43.44
C LEU A 6 7.30 22.93 42.08
N LEU A 7 8.54 23.34 41.76
CA LEU A 7 9.19 22.97 40.49
C LEU A 7 9.57 21.49 40.42
N ILE A 8 9.99 20.92 41.57
CA ILE A 8 10.35 19.50 41.65
C ILE A 8 9.10 18.62 41.54
N GLY A 9 7.98 19.02 42.13
CA GLY A 9 6.71 18.30 42.03
C GLY A 9 6.15 18.30 40.60
N SER A 10 6.26 19.44 39.88
CA SER A 10 5.80 19.55 38.51
C SER A 10 6.63 18.72 37.50
N LEU A 11 7.97 18.64 37.73
CA LEU A 11 8.88 17.86 36.90
C LEU A 11 8.67 16.35 37.09
N MET A 12 8.37 15.93 38.32
CA MET A 12 8.10 14.52 38.63
C MET A 12 6.75 14.03 38.07
N PHE A 13 5.76 14.92 37.98
CA PHE A 13 4.46 14.60 37.36
C PHE A 13 4.57 14.48 35.82
N LEU A 14 5.46 15.27 35.22
CA LEU A 14 5.71 15.19 33.76
C LEU A 14 6.42 13.89 33.37
N LEU A 15 7.34 13.39 34.20
CA LEU A 15 8.06 12.13 33.99
C LEU A 15 7.17 10.90 34.17
N LEU A 16 6.19 10.93 35.04
CA LEU A 16 5.22 9.85 35.24
C LEU A 16 4.22 9.75 34.09
N GLY A 17 3.85 10.88 33.45
CA GLY A 17 2.94 10.90 32.27
C GLY A 17 3.53 10.27 31.02
N VAL A 18 4.86 10.37 30.82
CA VAL A 18 5.54 9.77 29.66
C VAL A 18 5.65 8.26 29.78
N SER A 19 5.78 7.74 31.02
CA SER A 19 5.90 6.29 31.25
C SER A 19 4.61 5.51 30.94
N VAL A 20 3.44 6.12 31.09
CA VAL A 20 2.15 5.47 30.84
C VAL A 20 1.88 5.28 29.33
N LEU A 21 2.40 6.17 28.48
CA LEU A 21 2.24 6.06 27.03
C LEU A 21 3.08 4.92 26.41
N VAL A 22 4.23 4.60 27.01
CA VAL A 22 5.10 3.50 26.56
C VAL A 22 4.54 2.13 26.94
N VAL A 23 3.87 2.00 28.09
CA VAL A 23 3.29 0.74 28.56
C VAL A 23 2.05 0.34 27.75
N ALA A 24 1.29 1.31 27.20
CA ALA A 24 0.11 1.01 26.39
C ALA A 24 0.44 0.39 25.00
N GLN A 25 1.69 0.51 24.52
CA GLN A 25 2.15 -0.14 23.29
C GLN A 25 2.72 -1.55 23.55
N ALA A 26 3.08 -1.88 24.77
CA ALA A 26 3.80 -3.12 25.10
C ALA A 26 2.92 -4.39 25.13
N ASN A 27 1.58 -4.27 25.04
CA ASN A 27 0.65 -5.39 25.20
C ASN A 27 -0.18 -5.72 23.94
N ARG A 28 0.30 -5.37 22.75
CA ARG A 28 -0.39 -5.80 21.54
C ARG A 28 0.06 -7.21 21.16
N PRO A 29 -0.86 -8.16 20.90
CA PRO A 29 -0.51 -9.51 20.50
C PRO A 29 -0.02 -9.57 19.03
N TYR A 30 0.47 -8.47 18.50
CA TYR A 30 0.96 -8.37 17.14
C TYR A 30 1.96 -7.22 16.95
N LYS A 31 2.80 -7.34 15.94
CA LYS A 31 3.62 -6.26 15.39
C LYS A 31 3.08 -5.78 14.04
N ASN A 32 3.29 -4.49 13.75
CA ASN A 32 3.02 -3.96 12.42
C ASN A 32 4.05 -4.50 11.45
N GLY A 33 3.57 -5.08 10.35
CA GLY A 33 4.36 -5.51 9.21
C GLY A 33 4.35 -4.49 8.08
N SER A 34 4.56 -4.99 6.88
CA SER A 34 4.56 -4.21 5.63
C SER A 34 3.19 -3.58 5.33
N VAL A 35 3.21 -2.63 4.40
CA VAL A 35 2.00 -1.95 3.90
C VAL A 35 1.71 -2.44 2.48
N TRP A 36 0.44 -2.63 2.17
CA TRP A 36 -0.03 -3.12 0.89
C TRP A 36 -1.01 -2.12 0.25
N THR A 37 -0.79 -1.78 -1.00
CA THR A 37 -1.87 -1.23 -1.83
C THR A 37 -2.58 -2.40 -2.51
N ILE A 38 -3.91 -2.37 -2.51
CA ILE A 38 -4.74 -3.43 -3.07
C ILE A 38 -5.79 -2.78 -3.97
N ALA A 39 -5.76 -3.12 -5.27
CA ALA A 39 -6.79 -2.75 -6.22
C ALA A 39 -7.73 -3.95 -6.44
N PHE A 40 -9.02 -3.74 -6.28
CA PHE A 40 -10.07 -4.70 -6.56
C PHE A 40 -10.65 -4.40 -7.94
N ILE A 41 -10.47 -5.35 -8.84
CA ILE A 41 -10.75 -5.19 -10.26
C ILE A 41 -11.83 -6.19 -10.67
N ARG A 42 -12.75 -5.73 -11.51
CA ARG A 42 -13.66 -6.58 -12.27
C ARG A 42 -13.25 -6.56 -13.74
N MET A 43 -12.83 -7.69 -14.26
CA MET A 43 -12.68 -7.87 -15.70
C MET A 43 -14.05 -7.82 -16.36
N ARG A 44 -14.18 -7.13 -17.48
CA ARG A 44 -15.44 -7.12 -18.23
C ARG A 44 -15.68 -8.49 -18.88
N PRO A 45 -16.94 -8.90 -19.05
CA PRO A 45 -17.28 -10.18 -19.67
C PRO A 45 -16.59 -10.35 -21.03
N GLY A 46 -15.86 -11.46 -21.20
CA GLY A 46 -15.13 -11.76 -22.42
C GLY A 46 -13.79 -11.03 -22.61
N MET A 47 -13.39 -10.19 -21.63
CA MET A 47 -12.13 -9.42 -21.70
C MET A 47 -11.02 -9.99 -20.80
N ASP A 48 -11.22 -11.17 -20.23
CA ASP A 48 -10.26 -11.81 -19.31
C ASP A 48 -8.88 -11.94 -19.93
N SER A 49 -8.80 -12.51 -21.13
CA SER A 49 -7.52 -12.70 -21.83
C SER A 49 -6.82 -11.38 -22.15
N ALA A 50 -7.57 -10.35 -22.54
CA ALA A 50 -7.01 -9.04 -22.85
C ALA A 50 -6.42 -8.39 -21.57
N TYR A 51 -7.14 -8.45 -20.45
CA TYR A 51 -6.67 -7.88 -19.22
C TYR A 51 -5.51 -8.67 -18.61
N LEU A 52 -5.56 -10.00 -18.62
CA LEU A 52 -4.47 -10.84 -18.12
C LEU A 52 -3.20 -10.68 -18.96
N ASN A 53 -3.31 -10.49 -20.28
CA ASN A 53 -2.16 -10.16 -21.14
C ASN A 53 -1.54 -8.82 -20.74
N TYR A 54 -2.34 -7.78 -20.52
CA TYR A 54 -1.84 -6.50 -20.00
C TYR A 54 -1.11 -6.69 -18.66
N LEU A 55 -1.65 -7.48 -17.74
CA LEU A 55 -1.01 -7.75 -16.45
C LEU A 55 0.33 -8.49 -16.62
N ALA A 56 0.38 -9.46 -17.52
CA ALA A 56 1.59 -10.24 -17.80
C ALA A 56 2.71 -9.44 -18.49
N THR A 57 2.36 -8.36 -19.17
CA THR A 57 3.27 -7.51 -19.93
C THR A 57 3.55 -6.19 -19.23
N ASP A 58 2.74 -5.18 -19.47
CA ASP A 58 3.01 -3.80 -19.06
C ASP A 58 2.99 -3.61 -17.55
N TRP A 59 1.96 -4.16 -16.88
CA TRP A 59 1.86 -4.04 -15.44
C TRP A 59 3.02 -4.74 -14.73
N LYS A 60 3.30 -6.00 -15.08
CA LYS A 60 4.41 -6.78 -14.53
C LYS A 60 5.74 -6.10 -14.78
N LYS A 61 5.99 -5.59 -16.00
CA LYS A 61 7.21 -4.88 -16.35
C LYS A 61 7.45 -3.67 -15.43
N ASN A 62 6.40 -2.91 -15.14
CA ASN A 62 6.46 -1.79 -14.21
C ASN A 62 6.75 -2.25 -12.76
N GLN A 63 6.06 -3.28 -12.27
CA GLN A 63 6.29 -3.82 -10.93
C GLN A 63 7.72 -4.34 -10.76
N GLU A 64 8.25 -5.05 -11.74
CA GLU A 64 9.64 -5.53 -11.72
C GLU A 64 10.66 -4.38 -11.72
N ALA A 65 10.39 -3.29 -12.43
CA ALA A 65 11.24 -2.11 -12.39
C ALA A 65 11.22 -1.45 -11.01
N LEU A 66 10.05 -1.23 -10.42
CA LEU A 66 9.92 -0.69 -9.07
C LEU A 66 10.60 -1.57 -8.02
N LYS A 67 10.47 -2.89 -8.14
CA LYS A 67 11.10 -3.86 -7.25
C LYS A 67 12.63 -3.84 -7.37
N ARG A 68 13.17 -3.79 -8.57
CA ARG A 68 14.60 -3.70 -8.83
C ARG A 68 15.22 -2.42 -8.25
N GLU A 69 14.46 -1.32 -8.25
CA GLU A 69 14.86 -0.05 -7.63
C GLU A 69 14.67 -0.02 -6.10
N GLY A 70 14.18 -1.10 -5.50
CA GLY A 70 13.91 -1.21 -4.06
C GLY A 70 12.75 -0.34 -3.57
N LEU A 71 11.85 0.09 -4.47
CA LEU A 71 10.71 0.95 -4.15
C LEU A 71 9.51 0.16 -3.65
N ILE A 72 9.43 -1.11 -4.02
CA ILE A 72 8.47 -2.08 -3.51
C ILE A 72 9.19 -3.36 -3.07
N LEU A 73 8.59 -4.11 -2.15
CA LEU A 73 9.12 -5.39 -1.68
C LEU A 73 8.67 -6.55 -2.59
N SER A 74 7.39 -6.58 -2.88
CA SER A 74 6.77 -7.62 -3.70
C SER A 74 5.48 -7.13 -4.36
N TYR A 75 4.94 -7.94 -5.26
CA TYR A 75 3.61 -7.76 -5.81
C TYR A 75 2.93 -9.11 -6.04
N LYS A 76 1.60 -9.12 -6.07
CA LYS A 76 0.80 -10.32 -6.31
C LYS A 76 -0.40 -9.97 -7.18
N VAL A 77 -0.81 -10.94 -7.98
CA VAL A 77 -2.09 -10.95 -8.69
C VAL A 77 -2.85 -12.16 -8.17
N LEU A 78 -4.04 -11.95 -7.63
CA LEU A 78 -4.93 -13.03 -7.22
C LEU A 78 -6.20 -12.95 -8.06
N THR A 79 -6.73 -14.09 -8.45
CA THR A 79 -8.01 -14.21 -9.14
C THR A 79 -9.01 -14.93 -8.23
N THR A 80 -10.27 -14.58 -8.37
CA THR A 80 -11.39 -15.24 -7.68
C THR A 80 -12.61 -15.28 -8.61
N GLU A 81 -13.60 -16.08 -8.24
CA GLU A 81 -14.90 -16.07 -8.92
C GLU A 81 -15.73 -14.89 -8.40
N ALA A 82 -16.33 -14.12 -9.31
CA ALA A 82 -17.25 -13.06 -8.96
C ALA A 82 -18.65 -13.64 -8.76
N HIS A 83 -19.29 -13.31 -7.64
CA HIS A 83 -20.64 -13.81 -7.29
C HIS A 83 -21.77 -12.81 -7.58
N GLY A 84 -21.46 -11.68 -8.19
CA GLY A 84 -22.45 -10.66 -8.53
C GLY A 84 -21.88 -9.51 -9.36
N SER A 85 -22.78 -8.65 -9.83
CA SER A 85 -22.43 -7.52 -10.71
C SER A 85 -21.49 -6.48 -10.08
N ASN A 86 -21.42 -6.43 -8.74
CA ASN A 86 -20.58 -5.49 -8.00
C ASN A 86 -19.38 -6.16 -7.32
N ASP A 87 -19.10 -7.41 -7.69
CA ASP A 87 -17.99 -8.16 -7.13
C ASP A 87 -16.76 -8.08 -8.04
N PHE A 88 -15.58 -8.26 -7.44
CA PHE A 88 -14.29 -8.29 -8.15
C PHE A 88 -13.92 -9.73 -8.50
N ASN A 89 -13.09 -9.89 -9.52
CA ASN A 89 -12.51 -11.18 -9.88
C ASN A 89 -10.98 -11.15 -9.97
N VAL A 90 -10.37 -9.96 -9.75
CA VAL A 90 -8.92 -9.81 -9.67
C VAL A 90 -8.56 -8.88 -8.52
N MET A 91 -7.53 -9.24 -7.75
CA MET A 91 -6.83 -8.35 -6.82
C MET A 91 -5.41 -8.12 -7.30
N LEU A 92 -5.03 -6.85 -7.46
CA LEU A 92 -3.65 -6.45 -7.68
C LEU A 92 -3.10 -5.92 -6.36
N MET A 93 -2.02 -6.51 -5.90
CA MET A 93 -1.43 -6.19 -4.60
C MET A 93 0.02 -5.78 -4.78
N THR A 94 0.42 -4.66 -4.18
CA THR A 94 1.81 -4.19 -4.16
C THR A 94 2.24 -3.93 -2.72
N GLU A 95 3.37 -4.51 -2.34
CA GLU A 95 3.91 -4.46 -0.98
C GLU A 95 5.00 -3.39 -0.85
N PHE A 96 4.86 -2.55 0.16
CA PHE A 96 5.84 -1.53 0.55
C PHE A 96 6.36 -1.84 1.95
N LYS A 97 7.59 -1.41 2.23
CA LYS A 97 8.20 -1.60 3.56
C LYS A 97 7.34 -1.01 4.67
N ASP A 98 6.93 0.23 4.51
CA ASP A 98 6.06 0.99 5.41
C ASP A 98 5.48 2.19 4.68
N LEU A 99 4.52 2.89 5.31
CA LEU A 99 3.84 4.04 4.73
C LEU A 99 4.80 5.23 4.50
N ALA A 100 5.67 5.50 5.45
CA ALA A 100 6.63 6.61 5.35
C ALA A 100 7.59 6.41 4.17
N THR A 101 8.11 5.19 3.99
CA THR A 101 8.96 4.83 2.86
C THR A 101 8.22 4.93 1.53
N MET A 102 6.96 4.49 1.48
CA MET A 102 6.10 4.60 0.29
C MET A 102 5.92 6.07 -0.11
N GLU A 103 5.56 6.93 0.84
CA GLU A 103 5.35 8.37 0.60
C GLU A 103 6.65 9.09 0.21
N ALA A 104 7.75 8.84 0.93
CA ALA A 104 9.06 9.45 0.65
C ALA A 104 9.60 9.08 -0.74
N ASN A 105 9.27 7.91 -1.24
CA ASN A 105 9.72 7.41 -2.54
C ASN A 105 8.74 7.67 -3.69
N SER A 106 7.62 8.32 -3.48
CA SER A 106 6.56 8.50 -4.48
C SER A 106 7.06 9.14 -5.78
N ALA A 107 7.82 10.23 -5.68
CA ALA A 107 8.39 10.92 -6.85
C ALA A 107 9.42 10.06 -7.61
N LYS A 108 10.21 9.23 -6.91
CA LYS A 108 11.14 8.28 -7.55
C LYS A 108 10.36 7.18 -8.26
N ALA A 109 9.32 6.64 -7.62
CA ALA A 109 8.48 5.59 -8.20
C ALA A 109 7.76 6.08 -9.47
N GLU A 110 7.28 7.32 -9.48
CA GLU A 110 6.69 7.95 -10.66
C GLU A 110 7.68 8.04 -11.83
N LYS A 111 8.91 8.52 -11.57
CA LYS A 111 9.97 8.58 -12.60
C LYS A 111 10.29 7.21 -13.18
N VAL A 112 10.39 6.18 -12.35
CA VAL A 112 10.62 4.79 -12.80
C VAL A 112 9.45 4.33 -13.68
N SER A 113 8.21 4.59 -13.27
CA SER A 113 7.03 4.24 -14.06
C SER A 113 6.97 4.99 -15.39
N GLN A 114 7.34 6.27 -15.43
CA GLN A 114 7.44 7.04 -16.68
C GLN A 114 8.46 6.46 -17.64
N GLN A 115 9.61 6.00 -17.15
CA GLN A 115 10.63 5.37 -17.99
C GLN A 115 10.18 4.03 -18.59
N VAL A 116 9.31 3.30 -17.90
CA VAL A 116 8.88 1.96 -18.28
C VAL A 116 7.61 1.98 -19.14
N VAL A 117 6.63 2.78 -18.73
CA VAL A 117 5.28 2.82 -19.30
C VAL A 117 5.12 3.99 -20.26
N GLY A 118 5.81 5.10 -20.01
CA GLY A 118 5.74 6.36 -20.72
C GLY A 118 5.30 7.51 -19.80
N ASP A 119 5.28 8.70 -20.38
CA ASP A 119 4.90 9.93 -19.71
C ASP A 119 3.45 9.91 -19.17
N ASP A 120 3.08 10.94 -18.45
CA ASP A 120 1.77 11.05 -17.81
C ASP A 120 0.62 10.97 -18.80
N GLU A 121 0.80 11.52 -20.01
CA GLU A 121 -0.26 11.47 -21.03
C GLU A 121 -0.46 10.05 -21.52
N LYS A 122 0.62 9.33 -21.81
CA LYS A 122 0.56 7.92 -22.20
C LYS A 122 -0.02 7.05 -21.10
N GLN A 123 0.33 7.31 -19.84
CA GLN A 123 -0.24 6.60 -18.70
C GLN A 123 -1.74 6.86 -18.55
N ARG A 124 -2.19 8.12 -18.68
CA ARG A 124 -3.61 8.50 -18.66
C ARG A 124 -4.37 7.85 -19.82
N GLN A 125 -3.81 7.88 -21.03
CA GLN A 125 -4.43 7.24 -22.18
C GLN A 125 -4.56 5.74 -21.95
N GLY A 126 -3.49 5.07 -21.55
CA GLY A 126 -3.53 3.64 -21.23
C GLY A 126 -4.51 3.30 -20.09
N TYR A 127 -4.73 4.20 -19.13
CA TYR A 127 -5.76 4.01 -18.12
C TYR A 127 -7.16 4.05 -18.74
N ARG A 128 -7.45 5.04 -19.60
CA ARG A 128 -8.73 5.17 -20.33
C ARG A 128 -8.99 3.93 -21.18
N ASP A 129 -8.00 3.50 -21.97
CA ASP A 129 -8.12 2.33 -22.84
C ASP A 129 -8.47 1.06 -22.06
N ARG A 130 -7.89 0.91 -20.87
CA ARG A 130 -8.20 -0.24 -20.00
C ARG A 130 -9.58 -0.22 -19.37
N LEU A 131 -10.31 0.91 -19.37
CA LEU A 131 -11.70 0.94 -18.94
C LEU A 131 -12.62 0.12 -19.83
N GLU A 132 -12.22 -0.13 -21.09
CA GLU A 132 -12.94 -1.00 -22.00
C GLU A 132 -12.84 -2.50 -21.65
N ILE A 133 -11.80 -2.90 -20.93
CA ILE A 133 -11.52 -4.31 -20.60
C ILE A 133 -11.69 -4.63 -19.12
N ARG A 134 -11.73 -3.60 -18.26
CA ARG A 134 -11.87 -3.78 -16.80
C ARG A 134 -12.54 -2.58 -16.14
N GLU A 135 -12.99 -2.80 -14.93
CA GLU A 135 -13.44 -1.77 -14.00
C GLU A 135 -12.63 -1.85 -12.71
N VAL A 136 -12.22 -0.71 -12.18
CA VAL A 136 -11.60 -0.61 -10.84
C VAL A 136 -12.72 -0.33 -9.85
N LEU A 137 -13.10 -1.33 -9.08
CA LEU A 137 -14.18 -1.20 -8.11
C LEU A 137 -13.72 -0.47 -6.85
N GLN A 138 -12.47 -0.71 -6.43
CA GLN A 138 -11.97 -0.17 -5.17
C GLN A 138 -10.44 -0.20 -5.12
N ASN A 139 -9.86 0.78 -4.39
CA ASN A 139 -8.47 0.75 -3.96
C ASN A 139 -8.42 0.80 -2.42
N ARG A 140 -7.55 -0.01 -1.83
CA ARG A 140 -7.36 -0.10 -0.39
C ARG A 140 -5.88 0.03 -0.05
N LEU A 141 -5.61 0.67 1.08
CA LEU A 141 -4.34 0.58 1.77
C LEU A 141 -4.54 -0.35 2.98
N ALA A 142 -3.74 -1.41 3.05
CA ALA A 142 -3.79 -2.39 4.13
C ALA A 142 -2.42 -2.45 4.82
N ARG A 143 -2.42 -2.80 6.10
CA ARG A 143 -1.20 -3.08 6.86
C ARG A 143 -1.20 -4.54 7.28
N GLN A 144 -0.12 -5.22 7.01
CA GLN A 144 0.10 -6.53 7.57
C GLN A 144 0.27 -6.43 9.09
N ILE A 145 -0.34 -7.34 9.81
CA ILE A 145 -0.04 -7.59 11.22
C ILE A 145 0.65 -8.94 11.34
N VAL A 146 1.71 -8.97 12.12
CA VAL A 146 2.43 -10.21 12.44
C VAL A 146 2.00 -10.59 13.85
N LEU A 147 1.26 -11.69 13.97
CA LEU A 147 0.79 -12.19 15.27
C LEU A 147 1.98 -12.72 16.06
N GLU A 148 2.03 -12.35 17.33
CA GLU A 148 3.02 -12.84 18.28
C GLU A 148 2.32 -13.72 19.33
N PRO A 149 2.97 -14.80 19.80
CA PRO A 149 2.43 -15.66 20.86
C PRO A 149 2.35 -14.94 22.20
#